data_278e049aa1aa5cc4567fbb5cfb7a53b0
#
_entry.id   278e049aa1aa5cc4567fbb5cfb7a53b0
#
_cell.length_a   1.000
_cell.length_b   1.000
_cell.length_c   1.000
_cell.angle_alpha   90.00
_cell.angle_beta   90.00
_cell.angle_gamma   90.00
#
_symmetry.space_group_name_H-M   'P 1'
#
loop_
_entity.id
_entity.type
_entity.pdbx_description
1 polymer ?
#
loop_
_entity_poly.entity_id
_entity_poly.type
_entity_poly.pdbx_seq_one_letter_code
_entity_poly.pdbx_strand_id
1 'polypeptide(L)'
;MLAFALCSCVPGQHPGPQAPPVSAKGVVLQARDLPTVQKCPQSDQWAGLLLTGQPEMLPTGMASWSTLQTAGATDGWMSLYADDVTECPLLLGNAIPKGRLVYTAAIKFKSSSSAAADFASDSLNFPVAPDFSARFAAAGGSLTRGASTGLGDNSVVASISLRGVPTYVVFWQNKNFEAVVYASNLSSSEGNSAADHMNARIH
;
A
#
# COMPACT_ATOMS: atom_id res chain seq x y z
N MET A 1 -9.79 50.22 50.17
CA MET A 1 -8.96 49.26 49.44
C MET A 1 -9.74 48.75 48.19
N LEU A 2 -9.43 49.27 47.01
CA LEU A 2 -10.02 48.85 45.76
C LEU A 2 -9.10 47.79 45.14
N ALA A 3 -9.61 46.57 44.92
CA ALA A 3 -8.90 45.51 44.20
C ALA A 3 -9.23 45.62 42.71
N PHE A 4 -8.21 45.91 41.88
CA PHE A 4 -8.30 45.85 40.42
C PHE A 4 -8.09 44.42 39.98
N ALA A 5 -9.11 43.79 39.41
CA ALA A 5 -8.99 42.53 38.71
C ALA A 5 -8.47 42.77 37.28
N LEU A 6 -7.23 42.35 37.00
CA LEU A 6 -6.65 42.34 35.66
C LEU A 6 -7.18 41.14 34.90
N CYS A 7 -8.09 41.36 33.95
CA CYS A 7 -8.51 40.37 33.00
C CYS A 7 -7.42 40.19 31.92
N SER A 8 -6.61 39.12 31.99
CA SER A 8 -5.65 38.77 30.95
C SER A 8 -6.39 38.11 29.80
N CYS A 9 -6.62 38.85 28.71
CA CYS A 9 -7.06 38.29 27.44
C CYS A 9 -5.90 37.48 26.83
N VAL A 10 -6.01 36.17 26.86
CA VAL A 10 -5.12 35.27 26.08
C VAL A 10 -5.51 35.44 24.59
N PRO A 11 -4.59 35.83 23.69
CA PRO A 11 -4.90 35.90 22.28
C PRO A 11 -5.22 34.48 21.79
N GLY A 12 -6.41 34.29 21.23
CA GLY A 12 -6.81 33.02 20.62
C GLY A 12 -5.84 32.64 19.52
N GLN A 13 -5.14 31.54 19.71
CA GLN A 13 -4.37 30.91 18.63
C GLN A 13 -5.36 30.50 17.55
N HIS A 14 -5.38 31.22 16.43
CA HIS A 14 -6.04 30.75 15.24
C HIS A 14 -5.35 29.44 14.82
N PRO A 15 -6.08 28.32 14.64
CA PRO A 15 -5.49 27.12 14.08
C PRO A 15 -4.92 27.49 12.71
N GLY A 16 -3.62 27.27 12.54
CA GLY A 16 -2.95 27.47 11.25
C GLY A 16 -3.62 26.64 10.16
N PRO A 17 -3.41 26.98 8.87
CA PRO A 17 -4.00 26.22 7.77
C PRO A 17 -3.66 24.74 7.94
N GLN A 18 -4.69 23.92 8.11
CA GLN A 18 -4.54 22.48 8.25
C GLN A 18 -4.08 21.93 6.90
N ALA A 19 -2.97 21.16 6.88
CA ALA A 19 -2.52 20.52 5.66
C ALA A 19 -3.66 19.70 5.04
N PRO A 20 -3.81 19.72 3.70
CA PRO A 20 -4.87 18.96 3.05
C PRO A 20 -4.75 17.47 3.41
N PRO A 21 -5.89 16.78 3.57
CA PRO A 21 -5.86 15.36 3.91
C PRO A 21 -5.15 14.56 2.84
N VAL A 22 -4.30 13.63 3.25
CA VAL A 22 -3.54 12.76 2.36
C VAL A 22 -4.52 11.91 1.53
N SER A 23 -4.30 11.85 0.21
CA SER A 23 -5.06 11.00 -0.71
C SER A 23 -4.32 9.69 -0.98
N ALA A 24 -5.04 8.64 -1.42
CA ALA A 24 -4.42 7.37 -1.84
C ALA A 24 -3.38 7.59 -2.95
N LYS A 25 -3.64 8.49 -3.90
CA LYS A 25 -2.68 8.90 -4.94
C LYS A 25 -1.39 9.49 -4.37
N GLY A 26 -1.47 10.20 -3.25
CA GLY A 26 -0.31 10.77 -2.58
C GLY A 26 0.54 9.72 -1.85
N VAL A 27 -0.06 8.60 -1.45
CA VAL A 27 0.60 7.52 -0.71
C VAL A 27 1.37 6.57 -1.62
N VAL A 28 0.80 6.12 -2.74
CA VAL A 28 1.47 5.17 -3.64
C VAL A 28 2.85 5.64 -4.08
N LEU A 29 3.70 4.71 -4.49
CA LEU A 29 5.04 5.02 -4.99
C LEU A 29 5.00 6.10 -6.08
N GLN A 30 5.95 7.00 -5.98
CA GLN A 30 6.21 8.06 -6.94
C GLN A 30 7.49 7.72 -7.73
N ALA A 31 7.66 8.26 -8.93
CA ALA A 31 8.84 8.01 -9.77
C ALA A 31 10.17 8.29 -9.06
N ARG A 32 10.20 9.27 -8.14
CA ARG A 32 11.38 9.61 -7.34
C ARG A 32 11.79 8.56 -6.31
N ASP A 33 10.88 7.66 -5.92
CA ASP A 33 11.14 6.62 -4.92
C ASP A 33 11.89 5.43 -5.54
N LEU A 34 11.75 5.25 -6.85
CA LEU A 34 12.40 4.22 -7.65
C LEU A 34 13.00 4.86 -8.92
N PRO A 35 14.06 5.66 -8.79
CA PRO A 35 14.57 6.48 -9.89
C PRO A 35 15.10 5.69 -11.09
N THR A 36 15.35 4.40 -10.92
CA THR A 36 15.90 3.51 -11.96
C THR A 36 14.85 2.71 -12.72
N VAL A 37 13.56 2.87 -12.38
CA VAL A 37 12.43 2.23 -13.08
C VAL A 37 11.51 3.29 -13.69
N GLN A 38 10.77 2.91 -14.71
CA GLN A 38 9.88 3.79 -15.44
C GLN A 38 8.43 3.55 -15.03
N LYS A 39 7.64 4.61 -14.88
CA LYS A 39 6.20 4.48 -14.63
C LYS A 39 5.51 3.89 -15.86
N CYS A 40 4.73 2.86 -15.65
CA CYS A 40 3.94 2.26 -16.71
C CYS A 40 2.82 3.19 -17.19
N PRO A 41 2.58 3.32 -18.51
CA PRO A 41 1.52 4.16 -19.04
C PRO A 41 0.12 3.78 -18.52
N GLN A 42 -0.09 2.49 -18.21
CA GLN A 42 -1.36 1.95 -17.71
C GLN A 42 -1.65 2.30 -16.25
N SER A 43 -0.69 2.80 -15.48
CA SER A 43 -0.86 3.07 -14.03
C SER A 43 -2.09 3.91 -13.73
N ASP A 44 -2.29 5.01 -14.47
CA ASP A 44 -3.42 5.91 -14.24
C ASP A 44 -4.75 5.32 -14.72
N GLN A 45 -4.73 4.46 -15.75
CA GLN A 45 -5.91 3.71 -16.21
C GLN A 45 -6.36 2.72 -15.14
N TRP A 46 -5.46 1.95 -14.56
CA TRP A 46 -5.79 0.99 -13.51
C TRP A 46 -6.33 1.64 -12.26
N ALA A 47 -5.81 2.79 -11.87
CA ALA A 47 -6.38 3.56 -10.79
C ALA A 47 -7.84 3.94 -11.09
N GLY A 48 -8.14 4.36 -12.32
CA GLY A 48 -9.50 4.59 -12.77
C GLY A 48 -10.38 3.33 -12.76
N LEU A 49 -9.84 2.20 -13.23
CA LEU A 49 -10.54 0.91 -13.24
C LEU A 49 -10.86 0.40 -11.83
N LEU A 50 -9.94 0.58 -10.88
CA LEU A 50 -10.22 0.29 -9.47
C LEU A 50 -11.48 1.01 -9.00
N LEU A 51 -11.57 2.31 -9.27
CA LEU A 51 -12.68 3.15 -8.80
C LEU A 51 -13.98 2.95 -9.59
N THR A 52 -13.91 2.48 -10.83
CA THR A 52 -15.10 2.23 -11.68
C THR A 52 -15.66 0.82 -11.54
N GLY A 53 -15.00 -0.06 -10.79
CA GLY A 53 -15.52 -1.38 -10.47
C GLY A 53 -15.49 -2.40 -11.61
N GLN A 54 -14.46 -2.35 -12.46
CA GLN A 54 -14.21 -3.37 -13.51
C GLN A 54 -13.12 -4.37 -13.02
N PRO A 55 -13.48 -5.32 -12.14
CA PRO A 55 -12.52 -6.18 -11.45
C PRO A 55 -11.74 -7.10 -12.40
N GLU A 56 -12.32 -7.47 -13.55
CA GLU A 56 -11.69 -8.32 -14.56
C GLU A 56 -10.47 -7.66 -15.22
N MET A 57 -10.33 -6.36 -15.09
CA MET A 57 -9.20 -5.58 -15.63
C MET A 57 -8.18 -5.18 -14.55
N LEU A 58 -8.39 -5.62 -13.32
CA LEU A 58 -7.48 -5.38 -12.21
C LEU A 58 -6.49 -6.55 -12.05
N PRO A 59 -5.33 -6.31 -11.43
CA PRO A 59 -4.42 -7.41 -11.08
C PRO A 59 -5.14 -8.49 -10.28
N THR A 60 -4.82 -9.76 -10.56
CA THR A 60 -5.43 -10.91 -9.91
C THR A 60 -5.30 -10.84 -8.39
N GLY A 61 -6.40 -11.05 -7.68
CA GLY A 61 -6.43 -11.06 -6.21
C GLY A 61 -6.83 -9.73 -5.57
N MET A 62 -7.07 -8.65 -6.34
CA MET A 62 -7.64 -7.44 -5.78
C MET A 62 -9.14 -7.56 -5.55
N ALA A 63 -9.59 -7.07 -4.40
CA ALA A 63 -11.01 -6.91 -4.12
C ALA A 63 -11.64 -5.90 -5.09
N SER A 64 -12.89 -6.11 -5.46
CA SER A 64 -13.63 -5.14 -6.25
C SER A 64 -13.82 -3.83 -5.47
N TRP A 65 -13.90 -2.70 -6.16
CA TRP A 65 -14.12 -1.41 -5.50
C TRP A 65 -15.40 -1.40 -4.66
N SER A 66 -16.48 -2.04 -5.13
CA SER A 66 -17.72 -2.16 -4.38
C SER A 66 -17.55 -2.94 -3.06
N THR A 67 -16.72 -3.97 -3.05
CA THR A 67 -16.36 -4.71 -1.84
C THR A 67 -15.61 -3.81 -0.86
N LEU A 68 -14.59 -3.10 -1.35
CA LEU A 68 -13.81 -2.16 -0.53
C LEU A 68 -14.68 -1.01 0.02
N GLN A 69 -15.60 -0.47 -0.78
CA GLN A 69 -16.57 0.55 -0.32
C GLN A 69 -17.47 0.01 0.79
N THR A 70 -17.91 -1.24 0.70
CA THR A 70 -18.72 -1.89 1.74
C THR A 70 -17.92 -2.00 3.05
N ALA A 71 -16.63 -2.26 2.99
CA ALA A 71 -15.71 -2.24 4.14
C ALA A 71 -15.41 -0.81 4.65
N GLY A 72 -15.76 0.21 3.87
CA GLY A 72 -15.63 1.62 4.24
C GLY A 72 -14.52 2.37 3.52
N ALA A 73 -14.02 1.87 2.41
CA ALA A 73 -13.08 2.59 1.55
C ALA A 73 -13.72 3.86 0.97
N THR A 74 -12.93 4.93 0.90
CA THR A 74 -13.35 6.25 0.42
C THR A 74 -12.50 6.78 -0.73
N ASP A 75 -11.27 6.27 -0.89
CA ASP A 75 -10.33 6.63 -1.95
C ASP A 75 -9.40 5.45 -2.20
N GLY A 76 -8.93 5.29 -3.43
CA GLY A 76 -8.01 4.25 -3.82
C GLY A 76 -7.15 4.65 -5.01
N TRP A 77 -5.90 4.22 -5.03
CA TRP A 77 -5.00 4.49 -6.13
C TRP A 77 -4.01 3.36 -6.31
N MET A 78 -3.58 3.16 -7.56
CA MET A 78 -2.57 2.18 -7.94
C MET A 78 -1.49 2.82 -8.80
N SER A 79 -0.26 2.33 -8.68
CA SER A 79 0.80 2.66 -9.62
C SER A 79 1.66 1.45 -9.95
N LEU A 80 2.18 1.43 -11.17
CA LEU A 80 3.01 0.37 -11.71
C LEU A 80 4.26 0.96 -12.33
N TYR A 81 5.38 0.30 -12.07
CA TYR A 81 6.71 0.65 -12.58
C TYR A 81 7.41 -0.58 -13.14
N ALA A 82 8.22 -0.41 -14.18
CA ALA A 82 9.01 -1.48 -14.77
C ALA A 82 10.37 -0.96 -15.24
N ASP A 83 11.38 -1.84 -15.33
CA ASP A 83 12.64 -1.50 -16.00
C ASP A 83 12.40 -1.23 -17.50
N ASP A 84 11.52 -2.02 -18.12
CA ASP A 84 11.07 -1.87 -19.49
C ASP A 84 9.54 -1.74 -19.51
N VAL A 85 9.02 -0.62 -20.02
CA VAL A 85 7.58 -0.36 -20.09
C VAL A 85 6.82 -1.37 -20.96
N THR A 86 7.49 -2.11 -21.83
CA THR A 86 6.90 -3.20 -22.61
C THR A 86 6.52 -4.40 -21.75
N GLU A 87 7.08 -4.51 -20.53
CA GLU A 87 6.75 -5.54 -19.55
C GLU A 87 5.56 -5.18 -18.67
N CYS A 88 5.08 -3.94 -18.70
CA CYS A 88 3.96 -3.50 -17.85
C CYS A 88 2.70 -4.38 -17.97
N PRO A 89 2.28 -4.87 -19.14
CA PRO A 89 1.12 -5.76 -19.26
C PRO A 89 1.31 -7.12 -18.56
N LEU A 90 2.54 -7.51 -18.23
CA LEU A 90 2.82 -8.82 -17.62
C LEU A 90 2.20 -8.97 -16.23
N LEU A 91 1.92 -7.87 -15.54
CA LEU A 91 1.22 -7.92 -14.25
C LEU A 91 -0.18 -8.54 -14.35
N LEU A 92 -0.84 -8.39 -15.50
CA LEU A 92 -2.17 -8.95 -15.77
C LEU A 92 -2.12 -10.37 -16.34
N GLY A 93 -0.93 -10.89 -16.63
CA GLY A 93 -0.71 -12.20 -17.26
C GLY A 93 0.10 -13.14 -16.37
N ASN A 94 0.30 -14.36 -16.91
CA ASN A 94 1.12 -15.39 -16.27
C ASN A 94 2.58 -15.39 -16.76
N ALA A 95 2.98 -14.40 -17.55
CA ALA A 95 4.32 -14.30 -18.08
C ALA A 95 5.32 -13.81 -17.01
N ILE A 96 6.54 -14.29 -17.11
CA ILE A 96 7.62 -13.96 -16.16
C ILE A 96 8.31 -12.69 -16.64
N PRO A 97 8.36 -11.62 -15.83
CA PRO A 97 9.11 -10.43 -16.18
C PRO A 97 10.62 -10.72 -16.19
N LYS A 98 11.33 -10.15 -17.13
CA LYS A 98 12.82 -10.25 -17.21
C LYS A 98 13.46 -9.18 -16.31
N GLY A 99 12.89 -7.97 -16.31
CA GLY A 99 13.30 -6.85 -15.48
C GLY A 99 12.51 -6.76 -14.18
N ARG A 100 12.77 -5.67 -13.43
CA ARG A 100 11.95 -5.34 -12.26
C ARG A 100 10.56 -4.90 -12.69
N LEU A 101 9.57 -5.40 -11.98
CA LEU A 101 8.17 -4.99 -12.14
C LEU A 101 7.63 -4.72 -10.75
N VAL A 102 7.17 -3.50 -10.48
CA VAL A 102 6.75 -3.06 -9.15
C VAL A 102 5.33 -2.49 -9.24
N TYR A 103 4.42 -3.13 -8.56
CA TYR A 103 3.04 -2.70 -8.40
C TYR A 103 2.83 -2.17 -6.98
N THR A 104 2.10 -1.07 -6.85
CA THR A 104 1.69 -0.55 -5.55
C THR A 104 0.24 -0.11 -5.57
N ALA A 105 -0.43 -0.28 -4.43
CA ALA A 105 -1.75 0.28 -4.22
C ALA A 105 -1.85 0.88 -2.81
N ALA A 106 -2.72 1.85 -2.67
CA ALA A 106 -3.14 2.40 -1.39
C ALA A 106 -4.66 2.58 -1.41
N ILE A 107 -5.32 2.13 -0.35
CA ILE A 107 -6.76 2.28 -0.14
C ILE A 107 -6.96 3.11 1.13
N LYS A 108 -7.74 4.17 1.04
CA LYS A 108 -8.10 5.02 2.18
C LYS A 108 -9.49 4.65 2.66
N PHE A 109 -9.60 4.40 3.94
CA PHE A 109 -10.87 4.09 4.61
C PHE A 109 -11.40 5.31 5.38
N LYS A 110 -12.67 5.28 5.72
CA LYS A 110 -13.34 6.32 6.54
C LYS A 110 -12.74 6.45 7.94
N SER A 111 -12.12 5.37 8.48
CA SER A 111 -11.52 5.33 9.81
C SER A 111 -10.39 4.31 9.90
N SER A 112 -9.50 4.44 10.89
CA SER A 112 -8.49 3.43 11.20
C SER A 112 -9.09 2.08 11.60
N SER A 113 -10.24 2.08 12.28
CA SER A 113 -10.92 0.84 12.65
C SER A 113 -11.50 0.11 11.44
N SER A 114 -11.99 0.83 10.43
CA SER A 114 -12.43 0.22 9.17
C SER A 114 -11.26 -0.38 8.40
N ALA A 115 -10.14 0.32 8.29
CA ALA A 115 -8.93 -0.21 7.68
C ALA A 115 -8.40 -1.45 8.42
N ALA A 116 -8.35 -1.41 9.76
CA ALA A 116 -7.89 -2.56 10.55
C ALA A 116 -8.82 -3.77 10.42
N ALA A 117 -10.14 -3.56 10.31
CA ALA A 117 -11.09 -4.64 10.10
C ALA A 117 -10.94 -5.28 8.71
N ASP A 118 -10.71 -4.47 7.67
CA ASP A 118 -10.48 -4.96 6.32
C ASP A 118 -9.16 -5.74 6.24
N PHE A 119 -8.08 -5.20 6.81
CA PHE A 119 -6.80 -5.89 6.92
C PHE A 119 -6.94 -7.26 7.61
N ALA A 120 -7.69 -7.33 8.71
CA ALA A 120 -7.91 -8.56 9.45
C ALA A 120 -8.79 -9.58 8.69
N SER A 121 -9.70 -9.12 7.83
CA SER A 121 -10.55 -9.98 7.00
C SER A 121 -9.83 -10.57 5.79
N ASP A 122 -8.62 -10.11 5.51
CA ASP A 122 -7.80 -10.57 4.37
C ASP A 122 -8.45 -10.28 3.00
N SER A 123 -9.18 -9.17 2.90
CA SER A 123 -9.84 -8.77 1.65
C SER A 123 -8.86 -8.48 0.50
N LEU A 124 -7.55 -8.31 0.80
CA LEU A 124 -6.46 -8.25 -0.16
C LEU A 124 -5.76 -9.60 -0.36
N ASN A 125 -6.37 -10.71 0.09
CA ASN A 125 -5.95 -12.09 -0.18
C ASN A 125 -4.52 -12.47 0.20
N PHE A 126 -3.96 -11.88 1.28
CA PHE A 126 -2.73 -12.39 1.82
C PHE A 126 -3.04 -13.30 3.02
N PRO A 127 -2.98 -14.67 2.86
CA PRO A 127 -3.48 -15.57 3.89
C PRO A 127 -2.71 -15.41 5.21
N VAL A 128 -3.44 -15.06 6.26
CA VAL A 128 -2.92 -14.95 7.63
C VAL A 128 -2.98 -16.32 8.35
N ALA A 129 -3.43 -17.36 7.66
CA ALA A 129 -3.59 -18.69 8.23
C ALA A 129 -2.26 -19.24 8.78
N PRO A 130 -2.26 -19.82 10.00
CA PRO A 130 -1.03 -20.31 10.65
C PRO A 130 -0.24 -21.33 9.83
N ASP A 131 -0.94 -22.21 9.09
CA ASP A 131 -0.35 -23.22 8.24
C ASP A 131 0.28 -22.64 6.95
N PHE A 132 -0.13 -21.44 6.54
CA PHE A 132 0.46 -20.74 5.39
C PHE A 132 1.94 -20.44 5.62
N SER A 133 2.31 -19.94 6.81
CA SER A 133 3.70 -19.61 7.13
C SER A 133 4.62 -20.83 7.02
N ALA A 134 4.16 -22.00 7.49
CA ALA A 134 4.92 -23.23 7.42
C ALA A 134 5.08 -23.70 5.96
N ARG A 135 4.02 -23.69 5.17
CA ARG A 135 4.06 -24.06 3.74
C ARG A 135 4.91 -23.09 2.93
N PHE A 136 4.84 -21.79 3.25
CA PHE A 136 5.62 -20.76 2.59
C PHE A 136 7.12 -20.93 2.86
N ALA A 137 7.50 -21.20 4.12
CA ALA A 137 8.87 -21.49 4.49
C ALA A 137 9.38 -22.80 3.85
N ALA A 138 8.56 -23.85 3.77
CA ALA A 138 8.89 -25.10 3.08
C ALA A 138 9.14 -24.90 1.58
N ALA A 139 8.52 -23.89 0.97
CA ALA A 139 8.76 -23.46 -0.41
C ALA A 139 9.97 -22.52 -0.57
N GLY A 140 10.77 -22.32 0.48
CA GLY A 140 11.95 -21.44 0.47
C GLY A 140 11.62 -19.95 0.60
N GLY A 141 10.40 -19.62 1.01
CA GLY A 141 9.99 -18.24 1.26
C GLY A 141 10.32 -17.77 2.68
N SER A 142 10.41 -16.45 2.87
CA SER A 142 10.49 -15.80 4.18
C SER A 142 9.25 -14.96 4.41
N LEU A 143 8.73 -15.00 5.65
CA LEU A 143 7.52 -14.28 6.05
C LEU A 143 7.74 -13.63 7.40
N THR A 144 7.58 -12.30 7.46
CA THR A 144 7.65 -11.49 8.68
C THR A 144 6.31 -10.81 8.89
N ARG A 145 5.84 -10.69 10.13
CA ARG A 145 4.54 -10.09 10.48
C ARG A 145 4.66 -9.12 11.64
N GLY A 146 3.71 -8.20 11.69
CA GLY A 146 3.53 -7.27 12.81
C GLY A 146 4.69 -6.32 12.99
N ALA A 147 4.92 -5.85 14.21
CA ALA A 147 5.91 -4.82 14.55
C ALA A 147 7.33 -5.11 14.03
N SER A 148 7.73 -6.37 13.87
CA SER A 148 9.04 -6.78 13.35
C SER A 148 9.26 -6.44 11.87
N THR A 149 8.21 -6.05 11.12
CA THR A 149 8.34 -5.56 9.75
C THR A 149 8.84 -4.10 9.67
N GLY A 150 8.73 -3.34 10.76
CA GLY A 150 8.95 -1.89 10.79
C GLY A 150 7.74 -1.06 10.35
N LEU A 151 6.66 -1.68 9.87
CA LEU A 151 5.48 -1.00 9.31
C LEU A 151 4.27 -0.97 10.27
N GLY A 152 4.43 -1.50 11.48
CA GLY A 152 3.38 -1.55 12.51
C GLY A 152 2.80 -2.95 12.71
N ASP A 153 1.86 -3.07 13.65
CA ASP A 153 1.32 -4.36 14.09
C ASP A 153 0.50 -5.07 12.99
N ASN A 154 -0.22 -4.30 12.19
CA ASN A 154 -1.00 -4.79 11.06
C ASN A 154 -0.16 -4.75 9.78
N SER A 155 0.80 -5.68 9.68
CA SER A 155 1.67 -5.74 8.51
C SER A 155 2.20 -7.15 8.24
N VAL A 156 2.48 -7.42 6.97
CA VAL A 156 3.06 -8.67 6.49
C VAL A 156 4.09 -8.35 5.42
N VAL A 157 5.29 -8.89 5.56
CA VAL A 157 6.34 -8.85 4.54
C VAL A 157 6.67 -10.28 4.14
N ALA A 158 6.64 -10.56 2.86
CA ALA A 158 6.93 -11.87 2.30
C ALA A 158 7.91 -11.76 1.14
N SER A 159 8.84 -12.70 1.07
CA SER A 159 9.69 -12.87 -0.12
C SER A 159 9.83 -14.35 -0.46
N ILE A 160 9.74 -14.67 -1.74
CA ILE A 160 9.83 -16.04 -2.26
C ILE A 160 10.34 -15.99 -3.70
N SER A 161 10.98 -17.08 -4.14
CA SER A 161 11.28 -17.25 -5.56
C SER A 161 10.13 -17.99 -6.23
N LEU A 162 9.39 -17.30 -7.09
CA LEU A 162 8.31 -17.91 -7.88
C LEU A 162 8.80 -18.20 -9.30
N ARG A 163 8.92 -19.48 -9.65
CA ARG A 163 9.44 -19.92 -10.96
C ARG A 163 10.83 -19.33 -11.28
N GLY A 164 11.68 -19.19 -10.27
CA GLY A 164 13.02 -18.60 -10.42
C GLY A 164 13.07 -17.07 -10.36
N VAL A 165 11.92 -16.40 -10.23
CA VAL A 165 11.83 -14.94 -10.11
C VAL A 165 11.73 -14.54 -8.64
N PRO A 166 12.69 -13.77 -8.10
CA PRO A 166 12.54 -13.18 -6.78
C PRO A 166 11.28 -12.33 -6.73
N THR A 167 10.40 -12.65 -5.80
CA THR A 167 9.13 -11.94 -5.60
C THR A 167 9.08 -11.43 -4.17
N TYR A 168 8.79 -10.15 -4.03
CA TYR A 168 8.62 -9.45 -2.77
C TYR A 168 7.19 -8.91 -2.67
N VAL A 169 6.56 -9.14 -1.54
CA VAL A 169 5.22 -8.61 -1.25
C VAL A 169 5.22 -8.04 0.16
N VAL A 170 4.72 -6.84 0.29
CA VAL A 170 4.41 -6.26 1.59
C VAL A 170 3.00 -5.69 1.57
N PHE A 171 2.28 -5.94 2.64
CA PHE A 171 0.93 -5.46 2.87
C PHE A 171 0.83 -4.97 4.31
N TRP A 172 0.30 -3.75 4.50
CA TRP A 172 0.17 -3.18 5.83
C TRP A 172 -1.00 -2.20 5.92
N GLN A 173 -1.47 -2.03 7.16
CA GLN A 173 -2.41 -0.98 7.54
C GLN A 173 -1.69 0.02 8.46
N ASN A 174 -1.82 1.30 8.15
CA ASN A 174 -1.39 2.40 9.00
C ASN A 174 -2.45 3.48 9.00
N LYS A 175 -2.88 3.92 10.21
CA LYS A 175 -4.01 4.84 10.36
C LYS A 175 -5.22 4.33 9.58
N ASN A 176 -5.79 5.16 8.72
CA ASN A 176 -6.95 4.81 7.88
C ASN A 176 -6.57 4.41 6.46
N PHE A 177 -5.34 3.94 6.25
CA PHE A 177 -4.88 3.41 4.96
C PHE A 177 -4.50 1.95 5.07
N GLU A 178 -4.80 1.21 4.02
CA GLU A 178 -4.12 -0.02 3.66
C GLU A 178 -3.25 0.23 2.45
N ALA A 179 -2.08 -0.41 2.43
CA ALA A 179 -1.15 -0.26 1.34
C ALA A 179 -0.44 -1.57 1.02
N VAL A 180 -0.07 -1.73 -0.25
CA VAL A 180 0.64 -2.91 -0.75
C VAL A 180 1.76 -2.51 -1.69
N VAL A 181 2.88 -3.24 -1.61
CA VAL A 181 3.90 -3.30 -2.65
C VAL A 181 4.03 -4.76 -3.06
N TYR A 182 3.89 -5.02 -4.35
CA TYR A 182 4.22 -6.30 -4.99
C TYR A 182 5.33 -6.05 -5.99
N ALA A 183 6.41 -6.80 -5.91
CA ALA A 183 7.54 -6.61 -6.79
C ALA A 183 8.15 -7.93 -7.26
N SER A 184 8.48 -8.00 -8.52
CA SER A 184 9.27 -9.07 -9.13
C SER A 184 10.67 -8.55 -9.47
N ASN A 185 11.70 -9.37 -9.27
CA ASN A 185 13.11 -9.04 -9.51
C ASN A 185 13.63 -7.83 -8.71
N LEU A 186 12.95 -7.47 -7.62
CA LEU A 186 13.41 -6.45 -6.67
C LEU A 186 14.07 -7.14 -5.47
N SER A 187 15.15 -6.58 -4.96
CA SER A 187 15.73 -7.05 -3.71
C SER A 187 14.82 -6.70 -2.52
N SER A 188 14.88 -7.49 -1.45
CA SER A 188 14.10 -7.22 -0.24
C SER A 188 14.43 -5.84 0.35
N SER A 189 15.68 -5.35 0.24
CA SER A 189 16.05 -4.02 0.73
C SER A 189 15.41 -2.90 -0.09
N GLU A 190 15.35 -3.02 -1.42
CA GLU A 190 14.64 -2.08 -2.28
C GLU A 190 13.13 -2.11 -2.01
N GLY A 191 12.56 -3.32 -1.83
CA GLY A 191 11.16 -3.50 -1.47
C GLY A 191 10.80 -2.85 -0.13
N ASN A 192 11.63 -3.04 0.91
CA ASN A 192 11.45 -2.38 2.19
C ASN A 192 11.53 -0.85 2.05
N SER A 193 12.52 -0.34 1.33
CA SER A 193 12.64 1.11 1.07
C SER A 193 11.41 1.68 0.37
N ALA A 194 10.85 0.95 -0.60
CA ALA A 194 9.63 1.34 -1.28
C ALA A 194 8.43 1.43 -0.31
N ALA A 195 8.27 0.42 0.56
CA ALA A 195 7.23 0.41 1.59
C ALA A 195 7.41 1.55 2.60
N ASP A 196 8.64 1.80 3.05
CA ASP A 196 8.97 2.90 3.99
C ASP A 196 8.62 4.26 3.38
N HIS A 197 8.93 4.50 2.11
CA HIS A 197 8.56 5.74 1.42
C HIS A 197 7.05 5.94 1.36
N MET A 198 6.28 4.88 1.09
CA MET A 198 4.82 4.94 1.10
C MET A 198 4.29 5.18 2.51
N ASN A 199 4.80 4.43 3.51
CA ASN A 199 4.37 4.51 4.89
C ASN A 199 4.63 5.90 5.50
N ALA A 200 5.75 6.53 5.19
CA ALA A 200 6.11 7.88 5.64
C ALA A 200 5.14 8.97 5.15
N ARG A 201 4.35 8.71 4.10
CA ARG A 201 3.34 9.64 3.58
C ARG A 201 1.97 9.50 4.24
N ILE A 202 1.77 8.48 5.05
CA ILE A 202 0.53 8.26 5.79
C ILE A 202 0.60 9.06 7.12
N HIS A 203 0.13 10.32 7.10
CA HIS A 203 0.16 11.24 8.25
C HIS A 203 -1.20 11.93 8.50
#